data_e3f4408fb0224750e0efdbd7d0574fd2
#
_entry.id   e3f4408fb0224750e0efdbd7d0574fd2
#
_cell.length_a   1.000
_cell.length_b   1.000
_cell.length_c   1.000
_cell.angle_alpha   90.00
_cell.angle_beta   90.00
_cell.angle_gamma   90.00
#
_symmetry.space_group_name_H-M   'P 1'
#
loop_
_entity.id
_entity.type
_entity.pdbx_description
1 polymer ?
#
loop_
_entity_poly.entity_id
_entity_poly.type
_entity_poly.pdbx_seq_one_letter_code
_entity_poly.pdbx_strand_id
1 'polypeptide(L)'
;MAEILGGFKKIHLIINPVSGQGVVPVEEIRSKFNVLGDRLTVHETKADVSARTIVEEAVSKGADLVVAFGGDGTMLQVAEGLINTGVPLGVIPGGTANVFASELEIPNDKMKAIDLLINKETHIRKIDVGCVGEKHFLLRLGIGLEAAMTVMTDREEKDKYGFWAYLWTALRVGSRMKQAHYHMVIDGKRKRVKGVTCVICNSGNLGLPRVKLLPDIDVSDGKLDVVVVREASLWTAASLIYHAVKGVFSKAKPHGDRPCYSIFSRQAKEVVVMPVSHQLAARDGEDVGSDFPLKITLKHNALLVLAPEVKGFFE
;
A
#
# COMPACT_ATOMS: atom_id res chain seq x y z
N MET A 1 -17.97 2.08 -31.57
CA MET A 1 -17.84 1.23 -30.39
C MET A 1 -16.75 1.81 -29.52
N ALA A 2 -17.04 2.13 -28.26
CA ALA A 2 -15.98 2.62 -27.38
C ALA A 2 -14.93 1.50 -27.19
N GLU A 3 -13.65 1.80 -27.44
CA GLU A 3 -12.57 0.84 -27.20
C GLU A 3 -12.49 0.58 -25.70
N ILE A 4 -12.85 -0.59 -25.28
CA ILE A 4 -12.85 -1.04 -23.87
C ILE A 4 -11.40 -1.18 -23.43
N LEU A 5 -11.08 -0.72 -22.20
CA LEU A 5 -9.74 -0.73 -21.62
C LEU A 5 -8.67 -0.12 -22.53
N GLY A 6 -8.93 1.09 -23.05
CA GLY A 6 -7.88 1.92 -23.67
C GLY A 6 -7.17 1.36 -24.90
N GLY A 7 -7.71 0.30 -25.54
CA GLY A 7 -7.07 -0.30 -26.72
C GLY A 7 -6.03 -1.38 -26.42
N PHE A 8 -5.92 -1.84 -25.15
CA PHE A 8 -5.09 -2.99 -24.79
C PHE A 8 -5.52 -4.23 -25.56
N LYS A 9 -4.54 -4.99 -26.06
CA LYS A 9 -4.74 -6.13 -26.98
C LYS A 9 -4.58 -7.47 -26.28
N LYS A 10 -3.78 -7.51 -25.22
CA LYS A 10 -3.43 -8.75 -24.51
C LYS A 10 -3.53 -8.55 -22.99
N ILE A 11 -4.71 -8.78 -22.49
CA ILE A 11 -5.10 -8.50 -21.11
C ILE A 11 -5.09 -9.80 -20.30
N HIS A 12 -4.38 -9.79 -19.17
CA HIS A 12 -4.37 -10.90 -18.23
C HIS A 12 -5.11 -10.50 -16.94
N LEU A 13 -6.20 -11.23 -16.62
CA LEU A 13 -6.95 -11.07 -15.39
C LEU A 13 -6.50 -12.15 -14.39
N ILE A 14 -5.96 -11.71 -13.27
CA ILE A 14 -5.49 -12.59 -12.19
C ILE A 14 -6.48 -12.48 -11.04
N ILE A 15 -7.09 -13.60 -10.67
CA ILE A 15 -8.08 -13.70 -9.61
C ILE A 15 -7.51 -14.51 -8.45
N ASN A 16 -7.51 -13.94 -7.27
CA ASN A 16 -7.24 -14.69 -6.04
C ASN A 16 -8.57 -15.16 -5.43
N PRO A 17 -8.93 -16.45 -5.58
CA PRO A 17 -10.24 -16.96 -5.16
C PRO A 17 -10.42 -17.05 -3.64
N VAL A 18 -9.35 -16.92 -2.86
CA VAL A 18 -9.38 -16.96 -1.39
C VAL A 18 -9.19 -15.59 -0.75
N SER A 19 -9.30 -14.50 -1.52
CA SER A 19 -9.18 -13.15 -0.98
C SER A 19 -10.48 -12.65 -0.34
N GLY A 20 -10.35 -11.93 0.77
CA GLY A 20 -11.49 -11.33 1.48
C GLY A 20 -12.30 -12.32 2.32
N GLN A 21 -13.52 -11.93 2.64
CA GLN A 21 -14.48 -12.74 3.39
C GLN A 21 -15.53 -13.33 2.45
N GLY A 22 -15.81 -14.63 2.62
CA GLY A 22 -16.84 -15.32 1.86
C GLY A 22 -16.38 -15.86 0.51
N VAL A 23 -17.35 -16.26 -0.32
CA VAL A 23 -17.10 -16.83 -1.64
C VAL A 23 -16.82 -15.72 -2.64
N VAL A 24 -15.67 -15.79 -3.30
CA VAL A 24 -15.34 -14.89 -4.41
C VAL A 24 -16.20 -15.24 -5.61
N PRO A 25 -16.95 -14.29 -6.18
CA PRO A 25 -17.81 -14.54 -7.34
C PRO A 25 -16.98 -14.55 -8.64
N VAL A 26 -16.10 -15.56 -8.78
CA VAL A 26 -15.15 -15.67 -9.90
C VAL A 26 -15.87 -15.60 -11.25
N GLU A 27 -16.96 -16.36 -11.41
CA GLU A 27 -17.73 -16.36 -12.66
C GLU A 27 -18.42 -15.03 -12.95
N GLU A 28 -18.88 -14.31 -11.92
CA GLU A 28 -19.46 -12.99 -12.10
C GLU A 28 -18.40 -11.97 -12.54
N ILE A 29 -17.22 -11.99 -11.91
CA ILE A 29 -16.08 -11.16 -12.31
C ILE A 29 -15.68 -11.49 -13.75
N ARG A 30 -15.50 -12.78 -14.06
CA ARG A 30 -15.13 -13.26 -15.40
C ARG A 30 -16.15 -12.80 -16.46
N SER A 31 -17.45 -12.91 -16.16
CA SER A 31 -18.52 -12.52 -17.07
C SER A 31 -18.50 -11.04 -17.45
N LYS A 32 -18.11 -10.15 -16.54
CA LYS A 32 -17.98 -8.72 -16.81
C LYS A 32 -16.88 -8.42 -17.84
N PHE A 33 -15.83 -9.24 -17.89
CA PHE A 33 -14.74 -9.08 -18.84
C PHE A 33 -14.95 -9.86 -20.15
N ASN A 34 -16.01 -10.66 -20.29
CA ASN A 34 -16.29 -11.43 -21.52
C ASN A 34 -16.40 -10.54 -22.77
N VAL A 35 -16.76 -9.27 -22.61
CA VAL A 35 -16.80 -8.27 -23.68
C VAL A 35 -15.44 -8.07 -24.37
N LEU A 36 -14.35 -8.48 -23.73
CA LEU A 36 -12.97 -8.40 -24.26
C LEU A 36 -12.64 -9.54 -25.24
N GLY A 37 -13.43 -10.65 -25.24
CA GLY A 37 -13.24 -11.77 -26.13
C GLY A 37 -11.83 -12.35 -26.06
N ASP A 38 -11.22 -12.61 -27.21
CA ASP A 38 -9.89 -13.24 -27.34
C ASP A 38 -8.74 -12.41 -26.78
N ARG A 39 -8.98 -11.15 -26.41
CA ARG A 39 -7.98 -10.29 -25.78
C ARG A 39 -7.74 -10.64 -24.30
N LEU A 40 -8.63 -11.42 -23.68
CA LEU A 40 -8.61 -11.74 -22.26
C LEU A 40 -8.06 -13.15 -22.00
N THR A 41 -7.08 -13.24 -21.10
CA THR A 41 -6.67 -14.51 -20.49
C THR A 41 -6.91 -14.42 -18.99
N VAL A 42 -7.63 -15.41 -18.44
CA VAL A 42 -7.97 -15.43 -17.00
C VAL A 42 -7.11 -16.48 -16.30
N HIS A 43 -6.55 -16.08 -15.16
CA HIS A 43 -5.75 -16.92 -14.28
C HIS A 43 -6.33 -16.89 -12.87
N GLU A 44 -6.37 -18.05 -12.22
CA GLU A 44 -6.67 -18.13 -10.79
C GLU A 44 -5.39 -18.48 -10.04
N THR A 45 -5.10 -17.75 -8.96
CA THR A 45 -3.96 -18.08 -8.10
C THR A 45 -4.23 -19.36 -7.33
N LYS A 46 -3.17 -20.10 -7.06
CA LYS A 46 -3.18 -21.33 -6.27
C LYS A 46 -2.15 -21.22 -5.16
N ALA A 47 -2.25 -22.10 -4.15
CA ALA A 47 -1.32 -22.08 -3.02
C ALA A 47 0.15 -22.31 -3.42
N ASP A 48 0.37 -23.05 -4.49
CA ASP A 48 1.68 -23.46 -5.03
C ASP A 48 2.24 -22.53 -6.12
N VAL A 49 1.42 -21.60 -6.63
CA VAL A 49 1.82 -20.66 -7.69
C VAL A 49 1.50 -19.23 -7.28
N SER A 50 2.55 -18.45 -7.06
CA SER A 50 2.39 -17.05 -6.67
C SER A 50 1.80 -16.20 -7.80
N ALA A 51 1.04 -15.15 -7.45
CA ALA A 51 0.55 -14.21 -8.45
C ALA A 51 1.70 -13.55 -9.23
N ARG A 52 2.85 -13.31 -8.58
CA ARG A 52 4.06 -12.79 -9.22
C ARG A 52 4.53 -13.69 -10.39
N THR A 53 4.63 -15.00 -10.17
CA THR A 53 5.07 -15.94 -11.22
C THR A 53 4.12 -15.92 -12.42
N ILE A 54 2.80 -15.87 -12.18
CA ILE A 54 1.80 -15.76 -13.25
C ILE A 54 1.99 -14.46 -14.04
N VAL A 55 2.26 -13.35 -13.36
CA VAL A 55 2.50 -12.06 -14.01
C VAL A 55 3.77 -12.07 -14.85
N GLU A 56 4.89 -12.57 -14.30
CA GLU A 56 6.17 -12.65 -15.01
C GLU A 56 6.02 -13.48 -16.31
N GLU A 57 5.25 -14.56 -16.26
CA GLU A 57 4.92 -15.37 -17.45
C GLU A 57 4.02 -14.58 -18.42
N ALA A 58 2.99 -13.90 -17.94
CA ALA A 58 2.10 -13.07 -18.76
C ALA A 58 2.87 -11.98 -19.51
N VAL A 59 3.75 -11.26 -18.80
CA VAL A 59 4.62 -10.21 -19.37
C VAL A 59 5.56 -10.80 -20.43
N SER A 60 6.19 -11.96 -20.15
CA SER A 60 7.08 -12.62 -21.13
C SER A 60 6.34 -13.04 -22.41
N LYS A 61 5.05 -13.33 -22.31
CA LYS A 61 4.15 -13.64 -23.43
C LYS A 61 3.59 -12.38 -24.11
N GLY A 62 3.99 -11.19 -23.69
CA GLY A 62 3.62 -9.92 -24.29
C GLY A 62 2.29 -9.36 -23.80
N ALA A 63 1.91 -9.59 -22.54
CA ALA A 63 0.80 -8.89 -21.91
C ALA A 63 1.02 -7.37 -21.99
N ASP A 64 -0.02 -6.62 -22.32
CA ASP A 64 0.01 -5.17 -22.37
C ASP A 64 -0.86 -4.52 -21.26
N LEU A 65 -1.63 -5.34 -20.53
CA LEU A 65 -2.34 -4.99 -19.31
C LEU A 65 -2.47 -6.21 -18.40
N VAL A 66 -2.23 -6.02 -17.12
CA VAL A 66 -2.59 -7.00 -16.07
C VAL A 66 -3.64 -6.40 -15.16
N VAL A 67 -4.75 -7.10 -14.97
CA VAL A 67 -5.79 -6.75 -14.01
C VAL A 67 -5.75 -7.75 -12.88
N ALA A 68 -5.75 -7.29 -11.63
CA ALA A 68 -5.71 -8.16 -10.46
C ALA A 68 -6.95 -7.97 -9.58
N PHE A 69 -7.59 -9.08 -9.23
CA PHE A 69 -8.60 -9.16 -8.18
C PHE A 69 -8.00 -9.79 -6.93
N GLY A 70 -7.98 -9.05 -5.83
CA GLY A 70 -7.42 -9.55 -4.56
C GLY A 70 -7.28 -8.48 -3.50
N GLY A 71 -6.70 -8.86 -2.36
CA GLY A 71 -6.30 -7.94 -1.29
C GLY A 71 -4.90 -7.37 -1.50
N ASP A 72 -4.42 -6.57 -0.52
CA ASP A 72 -3.13 -5.87 -0.59
C ASP A 72 -1.94 -6.82 -0.86
N GLY A 73 -1.93 -8.02 -0.27
CA GLY A 73 -0.89 -9.03 -0.53
C GLY A 73 -0.89 -9.53 -1.98
N THR A 74 -2.07 -9.73 -2.58
CA THR A 74 -2.18 -10.08 -4.01
C THR A 74 -1.68 -8.94 -4.89
N MET A 75 -2.06 -7.69 -4.54
CA MET A 75 -1.61 -6.50 -5.27
C MET A 75 -0.10 -6.35 -5.21
N LEU A 76 0.52 -6.60 -4.05
CA LEU A 76 1.98 -6.56 -3.91
C LEU A 76 2.67 -7.61 -4.80
N GLN A 77 2.22 -8.86 -4.79
CA GLN A 77 2.79 -9.92 -5.62
C GLN A 77 2.67 -9.61 -7.12
N VAL A 78 1.51 -9.12 -7.57
CA VAL A 78 1.30 -8.71 -8.97
C VAL A 78 2.19 -7.52 -9.32
N ALA A 79 2.26 -6.52 -8.45
CA ALA A 79 3.11 -5.36 -8.65
C ALA A 79 4.59 -5.75 -8.75
N GLU A 80 5.08 -6.67 -7.91
CA GLU A 80 6.47 -7.16 -7.97
C GLU A 80 6.81 -7.75 -9.35
N GLY A 81 5.88 -8.44 -10.02
CA GLY A 81 6.04 -8.94 -11.37
C GLY A 81 5.96 -7.86 -12.47
N LEU A 82 5.43 -6.68 -12.16
CA LEU A 82 5.23 -5.58 -13.10
C LEU A 82 6.25 -4.45 -12.98
N ILE A 83 7.04 -4.41 -11.90
CA ILE A 83 8.03 -3.34 -11.67
C ILE A 83 8.96 -3.20 -12.88
N ASN A 84 9.04 -1.99 -13.44
CA ASN A 84 9.86 -1.61 -14.59
C ASN A 84 9.56 -2.37 -15.91
N THR A 85 8.42 -3.05 -16.03
CA THR A 85 8.04 -3.74 -17.27
C THR A 85 7.36 -2.82 -18.29
N GLY A 86 6.80 -1.70 -17.84
CA GLY A 86 5.98 -0.82 -18.67
C GLY A 86 4.54 -1.32 -18.86
N VAL A 87 4.17 -2.48 -18.30
CA VAL A 87 2.82 -3.02 -18.34
C VAL A 87 2.01 -2.48 -17.16
N PRO A 88 0.88 -1.82 -17.37
CA PRO A 88 0.07 -1.27 -16.29
C PRO A 88 -0.70 -2.34 -15.51
N LEU A 89 -0.99 -2.03 -14.25
CA LEU A 89 -1.82 -2.78 -13.33
C LEU A 89 -3.21 -2.14 -13.23
N GLY A 90 -4.26 -2.89 -13.53
CA GLY A 90 -5.64 -2.61 -13.14
C GLY A 90 -5.95 -3.27 -11.79
N VAL A 91 -6.55 -2.54 -10.87
CA VAL A 91 -6.81 -3.01 -9.50
C VAL A 91 -8.30 -3.21 -9.27
N ILE A 92 -8.68 -4.41 -8.81
CA ILE A 92 -10.04 -4.74 -8.35
C ILE A 92 -9.92 -5.19 -6.89
N PRO A 93 -10.40 -4.40 -5.92
CA PRO A 93 -10.28 -4.73 -4.50
C PRO A 93 -11.12 -5.96 -4.14
N GLY A 94 -10.47 -6.95 -3.52
CA GLY A 94 -11.09 -8.20 -3.08
C GLY A 94 -10.74 -8.57 -1.64
N GLY A 95 -9.91 -7.77 -0.95
CA GLY A 95 -9.51 -7.99 0.43
C GLY A 95 -10.35 -7.23 1.44
N THR A 96 -9.96 -7.29 2.70
CA THR A 96 -10.63 -6.62 3.82
C THR A 96 -10.23 -5.14 3.92
N ALA A 97 -8.96 -4.82 3.85
CA ALA A 97 -8.45 -3.46 4.03
C ALA A 97 -8.34 -2.69 2.70
N ASN A 98 -7.83 -3.32 1.65
CA ASN A 98 -7.66 -2.76 0.30
C ASN A 98 -7.01 -1.35 0.33
N VAL A 99 -5.94 -1.23 1.13
CA VAL A 99 -5.26 0.05 1.37
C VAL A 99 -4.68 0.62 0.07
N PHE A 100 -4.13 -0.27 -0.77
CA PHE A 100 -3.56 0.12 -2.06
C PHE A 100 -4.64 0.66 -3.02
N ALA A 101 -5.79 0.00 -3.11
CA ALA A 101 -6.92 0.51 -3.90
C ALA A 101 -7.41 1.88 -3.37
N SER A 102 -7.49 2.03 -2.04
CA SER A 102 -7.86 3.29 -1.39
C SER A 102 -6.85 4.43 -1.67
N GLU A 103 -5.54 4.13 -1.73
CA GLU A 103 -4.50 5.12 -2.09
C GLU A 103 -4.67 5.60 -3.52
N LEU A 104 -5.08 4.72 -4.42
CA LEU A 104 -5.34 5.02 -5.83
C LEU A 104 -6.73 5.63 -6.08
N GLU A 105 -7.52 5.88 -5.03
CA GLU A 105 -8.91 6.35 -5.11
C GLU A 105 -9.86 5.41 -5.87
N ILE A 106 -9.50 4.14 -5.96
CA ILE A 106 -10.35 3.09 -6.57
C ILE A 106 -11.47 2.72 -5.59
N PRO A 107 -12.73 2.64 -6.07
CA PRO A 107 -13.85 2.23 -5.23
C PRO A 107 -13.62 0.87 -4.57
N ASN A 108 -13.92 0.73 -3.27
CA ASN A 108 -13.78 -0.54 -2.56
C ASN A 108 -14.85 -1.58 -2.98
N ASP A 109 -15.92 -1.15 -3.63
CA ASP A 109 -16.89 -2.02 -4.28
C ASP A 109 -16.29 -2.59 -5.56
N LYS A 110 -16.18 -3.94 -5.61
CA LYS A 110 -15.55 -4.65 -6.73
C LYS A 110 -16.22 -4.39 -8.07
N MET A 111 -17.56 -4.27 -8.09
CA MET A 111 -18.30 -4.04 -9.33
C MET A 111 -18.08 -2.62 -9.87
N LYS A 112 -18.06 -1.63 -8.98
CA LYS A 112 -17.72 -0.25 -9.36
C LYS A 112 -16.28 -0.14 -9.84
N ALA A 113 -15.34 -0.88 -9.24
CA ALA A 113 -13.95 -0.93 -9.69
C ALA A 113 -13.82 -1.55 -11.08
N ILE A 114 -14.58 -2.62 -11.37
CA ILE A 114 -14.64 -3.23 -12.71
C ILE A 114 -15.25 -2.26 -13.71
N ASP A 115 -16.37 -1.63 -13.39
CA ASP A 115 -17.03 -0.66 -14.26
C ASP A 115 -16.11 0.53 -14.58
N LEU A 116 -15.35 1.03 -13.59
CA LEU A 116 -14.34 2.07 -13.75
C LEU A 116 -13.25 1.67 -14.77
N LEU A 117 -12.78 0.42 -14.72
CA LEU A 117 -11.78 -0.09 -15.67
C LEU A 117 -12.38 -0.25 -17.08
N ILE A 118 -13.56 -0.85 -17.20
CA ILE A 118 -14.20 -1.15 -18.48
C ILE A 118 -14.64 0.13 -19.20
N ASN A 119 -15.18 1.10 -18.46
CA ASN A 119 -15.73 2.35 -19.02
C ASN A 119 -14.67 3.43 -19.32
N LYS A 120 -13.38 3.12 -19.24
CA LYS A 120 -12.27 4.06 -19.48
C LYS A 120 -12.30 5.32 -18.59
N GLU A 121 -12.78 5.17 -17.39
CA GLU A 121 -12.74 6.24 -16.39
C GLU A 121 -11.39 6.28 -15.66
N THR A 122 -10.38 5.63 -16.22
CA THR A 122 -9.02 5.54 -15.68
C THR A 122 -7.99 6.08 -16.67
N HIS A 123 -6.89 6.55 -16.12
CA HIS A 123 -5.68 6.90 -16.84
C HIS A 123 -4.46 6.17 -16.24
N ILE A 124 -3.37 6.11 -17.00
CA ILE A 124 -2.13 5.51 -16.50
C ILE A 124 -1.44 6.52 -15.57
N ARG A 125 -1.31 6.13 -14.31
CA ARG A 125 -0.54 6.84 -13.29
C ARG A 125 0.76 6.09 -13.03
N LYS A 126 1.88 6.81 -12.96
CA LYS A 126 3.16 6.26 -12.52
C LYS A 126 3.26 6.39 -11.01
N ILE A 127 3.61 5.31 -10.35
CA ILE A 127 3.81 5.31 -8.91
C ILE A 127 5.19 4.78 -8.53
N ASP A 128 5.62 5.19 -7.38
CA ASP A 128 6.88 4.81 -6.79
C ASP A 128 6.75 3.48 -6.06
N VAL A 129 7.85 2.79 -5.90
CA VAL A 129 7.92 1.51 -5.17
C VAL A 129 9.06 1.57 -4.18
N GLY A 130 8.77 1.34 -2.90
CA GLY A 130 9.78 1.23 -1.86
C GLY A 130 10.50 -0.12 -1.94
N CYS A 131 11.79 -0.14 -1.58
CA CYS A 131 12.63 -1.32 -1.59
C CYS A 131 13.37 -1.50 -0.26
N VAL A 132 13.45 -2.73 0.22
CA VAL A 132 14.28 -3.14 1.35
C VAL A 132 15.00 -4.44 0.96
N GLY A 133 16.31 -4.35 0.70
CA GLY A 133 17.06 -5.42 0.04
C GLY A 133 16.45 -5.73 -1.34
N GLU A 134 16.12 -7.00 -1.57
CA GLU A 134 15.46 -7.45 -2.81
C GLU A 134 13.92 -7.41 -2.74
N LYS A 135 13.36 -7.13 -1.57
CA LYS A 135 11.93 -7.06 -1.34
C LYS A 135 11.38 -5.66 -1.63
N HIS A 136 10.12 -5.59 -2.08
CA HIS A 136 9.45 -4.35 -2.42
C HIS A 136 8.25 -4.09 -1.52
N PHE A 137 7.84 -2.83 -1.39
CA PHE A 137 6.59 -2.45 -0.74
C PHE A 137 5.90 -1.32 -1.50
N LEU A 138 4.58 -1.37 -1.53
CA LEU A 138 3.74 -0.36 -2.17
C LEU A 138 3.28 0.68 -1.17
N LEU A 139 3.06 0.28 0.07
CA LEU A 139 2.48 1.11 1.10
C LEU A 139 3.52 1.59 2.11
N ARG A 140 4.09 0.69 2.90
CA ARG A 140 5.01 1.07 3.98
C ARG A 140 5.82 -0.09 4.54
N LEU A 141 6.95 0.28 5.13
CA LEU A 141 7.77 -0.59 5.97
C LEU A 141 7.70 -0.10 7.42
N GLY A 142 7.19 -0.93 8.32
CA GLY A 142 7.12 -0.65 9.75
C GLY A 142 8.22 -1.34 10.54
N ILE A 143 8.76 -0.67 11.57
CA ILE A 143 9.75 -1.21 12.49
C ILE A 143 9.29 -0.94 13.91
N GLY A 144 9.25 -1.96 14.74
CA GLY A 144 8.79 -1.87 16.14
C GLY A 144 7.30 -2.16 16.28
N LEU A 145 6.52 -1.24 16.88
CA LEU A 145 5.10 -1.46 17.17
C LEU A 145 4.30 -1.90 15.94
N GLU A 146 4.49 -1.24 14.80
CA GLU A 146 3.74 -1.57 13.58
C GLU A 146 4.03 -3.00 13.11
N ALA A 147 5.30 -3.40 13.10
CA ALA A 147 5.68 -4.77 12.75
C ALA A 147 5.13 -5.78 13.78
N ALA A 148 5.21 -5.47 15.08
CA ALA A 148 4.66 -6.32 16.13
C ALA A 148 3.14 -6.50 15.96
N MET A 149 2.42 -5.45 15.60
CA MET A 149 0.98 -5.52 15.31
C MET A 149 0.68 -6.41 14.10
N THR A 150 1.50 -6.34 13.06
CA THR A 150 1.36 -7.19 11.87
C THR A 150 1.46 -8.67 12.23
N VAL A 151 2.40 -9.02 13.11
CA VAL A 151 2.62 -10.41 13.56
C VAL A 151 1.59 -10.87 14.61
N MET A 152 1.16 -9.97 15.50
CA MET A 152 0.31 -10.29 16.65
C MET A 152 -1.19 -10.20 16.38
N THR A 153 -1.62 -9.56 15.29
CA THR A 153 -3.06 -9.45 14.96
C THR A 153 -3.49 -10.66 14.15
N ASP A 154 -4.34 -11.51 14.71
CA ASP A 154 -4.93 -12.64 14.00
C ASP A 154 -5.71 -12.18 12.76
N ARG A 155 -5.69 -13.02 11.72
CA ARG A 155 -6.45 -12.77 10.49
C ARG A 155 -7.94 -12.57 10.75
N GLU A 156 -8.51 -13.32 11.67
CA GLU A 156 -9.94 -13.23 12.02
C GLU A 156 -10.31 -11.89 12.68
N GLU A 157 -9.45 -11.31 13.53
CA GLU A 157 -9.68 -9.99 14.14
C GLU A 157 -9.54 -8.86 13.12
N LYS A 158 -8.55 -8.95 12.21
CA LYS A 158 -8.39 -7.99 11.09
C LYS A 158 -9.63 -7.96 10.21
N ASP A 159 -10.19 -9.15 9.95
CA ASP A 159 -11.33 -9.31 9.06
C ASP A 159 -12.63 -8.78 9.66
N LYS A 160 -12.80 -8.85 10.98
CA LYS A 160 -14.05 -8.50 11.67
C LYS A 160 -14.17 -7.01 12.03
N TYR A 161 -13.06 -6.36 12.41
CA TYR A 161 -13.08 -5.00 12.96
C TYR A 161 -12.24 -3.99 12.16
N GLY A 162 -11.52 -4.42 11.12
CA GLY A 162 -10.78 -3.54 10.21
C GLY A 162 -9.84 -2.54 10.92
N PHE A 163 -9.89 -1.28 10.50
CA PHE A 163 -9.09 -0.19 11.04
C PHE A 163 -9.20 -0.01 12.58
N TRP A 164 -10.38 -0.21 13.15
CA TRP A 164 -10.60 -0.05 14.60
C TRP A 164 -9.91 -1.12 15.43
N ALA A 165 -9.85 -2.37 14.93
CA ALA A 165 -9.07 -3.42 15.57
C ALA A 165 -7.58 -3.08 15.57
N TYR A 166 -7.09 -2.56 14.43
CA TYR A 166 -5.71 -2.12 14.30
C TYR A 166 -5.37 -1.00 15.28
N LEU A 167 -6.24 0.01 15.39
CA LEU A 167 -6.07 1.12 16.33
C LEU A 167 -6.10 0.65 17.79
N TRP A 168 -7.05 -0.22 18.14
CA TRP A 168 -7.16 -0.78 19.49
C TRP A 168 -5.94 -1.61 19.87
N THR A 169 -5.46 -2.46 18.96
CA THR A 169 -4.24 -3.24 19.14
C THR A 169 -3.02 -2.33 19.28
N ALA A 170 -2.93 -1.25 18.48
CA ALA A 170 -1.88 -0.25 18.59
C ALA A 170 -1.82 0.40 19.97
N LEU A 171 -2.97 0.77 20.52
CA LEU A 171 -3.06 1.36 21.85
C LEU A 171 -2.73 0.35 22.95
N ARG A 172 -3.27 -0.87 22.86
CA ARG A 172 -3.05 -1.94 23.82
C ARG A 172 -1.60 -2.42 23.87
N VAL A 173 -1.00 -2.64 22.70
CA VAL A 173 0.39 -3.09 22.56
C VAL A 173 1.35 -1.93 22.81
N GLY A 174 1.09 -0.79 22.21
CA GLY A 174 1.95 0.39 22.28
C GLY A 174 2.11 0.94 23.70
N SER A 175 1.08 0.88 24.54
CA SER A 175 1.16 1.32 25.95
C SER A 175 2.12 0.46 26.80
N ARG A 176 2.40 -0.77 26.35
CA ARG A 176 3.32 -1.71 27.03
C ARG A 176 4.70 -1.75 26.39
N MET A 177 4.88 -1.21 25.19
CA MET A 177 6.16 -1.22 24.51
C MET A 177 7.10 -0.13 25.02
N LYS A 178 8.36 -0.54 25.25
CA LYS A 178 9.42 0.41 25.57
C LYS A 178 9.83 1.16 24.30
N GLN A 179 10.08 2.46 24.42
CA GLN A 179 10.63 3.27 23.35
C GLN A 179 12.03 2.76 22.96
N ALA A 180 12.25 2.56 21.68
CA ALA A 180 13.56 2.25 21.12
C ALA A 180 14.26 3.52 20.63
N HIS A 181 15.58 3.47 20.54
CA HIS A 181 16.36 4.47 19.83
C HIS A 181 16.63 3.96 18.43
N TYR A 182 16.20 4.74 17.44
CA TYR A 182 16.45 4.49 16.01
C TYR A 182 17.64 5.35 15.57
N HIS A 183 18.76 4.72 15.26
CA HIS A 183 19.87 5.37 14.56
C HIS A 183 19.57 5.30 13.08
N MET A 184 19.53 6.43 12.42
CA MET A 184 19.16 6.52 11.01
C MET A 184 20.19 7.34 10.25
N VAL A 185 20.40 6.96 8.98
CA VAL A 185 21.05 7.82 7.99
C VAL A 185 19.97 8.15 6.95
N ILE A 186 19.56 9.39 6.87
CA ILE A 186 18.52 9.90 5.98
C ILE A 186 19.20 10.78 4.94
N ASP A 187 19.25 10.35 3.68
CA ASP A 187 19.97 11.01 2.59
C ASP A 187 21.38 11.48 3.02
N GLY A 188 22.15 10.56 3.59
CA GLY A 188 23.52 10.80 4.08
C GLY A 188 23.62 11.53 5.43
N LYS A 189 22.53 12.02 6.02
CA LYS A 189 22.53 12.76 7.29
C LYS A 189 22.16 11.86 8.46
N ARG A 190 23.06 11.75 9.44
CA ARG A 190 22.82 10.97 10.65
C ARG A 190 21.76 11.62 11.53
N LYS A 191 20.81 10.81 12.01
CA LYS A 191 19.77 11.18 12.97
C LYS A 191 19.65 10.10 14.04
N ARG A 192 19.28 10.52 15.24
CA ARG A 192 18.93 9.63 16.34
C ARG A 192 17.59 10.09 16.89
N VAL A 193 16.60 9.21 16.82
CA VAL A 193 15.23 9.52 17.25
C VAL A 193 14.76 8.39 18.18
N LYS A 194 14.09 8.77 19.26
CA LYS A 194 13.48 7.84 20.23
C LYS A 194 12.00 7.72 19.92
N GLY A 195 11.48 6.48 19.88
CA GLY A 195 10.07 6.24 19.60
C GLY A 195 9.65 4.80 19.80
N VAL A 196 8.35 4.54 19.74
CA VAL A 196 7.75 3.20 19.84
C VAL A 196 7.67 2.50 18.50
N THR A 197 7.66 3.26 17.42
CA THR A 197 7.67 2.74 16.05
C THR A 197 8.37 3.70 15.10
N CYS A 198 9.04 3.14 14.09
CA CYS A 198 9.55 3.86 12.93
C CYS A 198 8.86 3.28 11.69
N VAL A 199 8.26 4.14 10.88
CA VAL A 199 7.54 3.75 9.66
C VAL A 199 8.16 4.50 8.49
N ILE A 200 8.48 3.79 7.43
CA ILE A 200 8.93 4.35 6.16
C ILE A 200 7.76 4.20 5.18
N CYS A 201 7.10 5.29 4.86
CA CYS A 201 5.90 5.32 4.05
C CYS A 201 6.21 5.67 2.60
N ASN A 202 5.67 4.90 1.66
CA ASN A 202 5.48 5.26 0.27
C ASN A 202 4.04 5.79 0.08
N SER A 203 3.06 5.19 0.79
CA SER A 203 1.67 5.63 0.86
C SER A 203 1.31 6.18 2.24
N GLY A 204 0.53 7.25 2.25
CA GLY A 204 -0.03 7.83 3.46
C GLY A 204 -1.33 7.20 3.93
N ASN A 205 -1.99 6.42 3.10
CA ASN A 205 -3.33 5.89 3.38
C ASN A 205 -3.33 4.88 4.53
N LEU A 206 -4.35 4.97 5.40
CA LEU A 206 -4.53 4.10 6.56
C LEU A 206 -5.57 2.98 6.32
N GLY A 207 -6.01 2.78 5.07
CA GLY A 207 -7.05 1.81 4.73
C GLY A 207 -8.47 2.38 4.83
N LEU A 208 -8.61 3.67 5.02
CA LEU A 208 -9.88 4.38 4.96
C LEU A 208 -9.83 5.39 3.80
N PRO A 209 -10.89 5.50 2.97
CA PRO A 209 -10.92 6.42 1.86
C PRO A 209 -10.57 7.85 2.29
N ARG A 210 -9.54 8.43 1.67
CA ARG A 210 -9.07 9.81 1.93
C ARG A 210 -8.49 10.07 3.31
N VAL A 211 -8.31 9.05 4.17
CA VAL A 211 -7.69 9.19 5.49
C VAL A 211 -6.22 8.81 5.38
N LYS A 212 -5.35 9.82 5.44
CA LYS A 212 -3.89 9.66 5.39
C LYS A 212 -3.24 9.85 6.76
N LEU A 213 -2.20 9.08 7.05
CA LEU A 213 -1.36 9.23 8.26
C LEU A 213 -0.78 10.65 8.34
N LEU A 214 -0.25 11.12 7.21
CA LEU A 214 0.16 12.50 6.99
C LEU A 214 -0.40 12.93 5.62
N PRO A 215 -1.01 14.12 5.50
CA PRO A 215 -1.69 14.55 4.28
C PRO A 215 -0.77 14.73 3.07
N ASP A 216 0.53 14.90 3.30
CA ASP A 216 1.50 15.24 2.25
C ASP A 216 2.21 14.02 1.64
N ILE A 217 1.92 12.81 2.12
CA ILE A 217 2.51 11.58 1.56
C ILE A 217 1.85 11.28 0.22
N ASP A 218 2.63 11.20 -0.86
CA ASP A 218 2.18 10.89 -2.22
C ASP A 218 3.03 9.77 -2.83
N VAL A 219 2.37 8.74 -3.33
CA VAL A 219 3.01 7.57 -3.97
C VAL A 219 3.73 7.87 -5.28
N SER A 220 3.77 9.14 -5.72
CA SER A 220 4.29 9.55 -7.03
C SER A 220 5.29 10.71 -6.94
N ASP A 221 5.68 11.16 -5.75
CA ASP A 221 6.52 12.37 -5.56
C ASP A 221 8.03 12.09 -5.59
N GLY A 222 8.43 10.83 -5.76
CA GLY A 222 9.84 10.40 -5.80
C GLY A 222 10.51 10.39 -4.44
N LYS A 223 9.75 10.26 -3.35
CA LYS A 223 10.26 10.27 -1.99
C LYS A 223 9.57 9.24 -1.10
N LEU A 224 10.26 8.85 -0.04
CA LEU A 224 9.72 8.12 1.10
C LEU A 224 9.56 9.07 2.28
N ASP A 225 8.52 8.88 3.05
CA ASP A 225 8.33 9.62 4.29
C ASP A 225 8.73 8.77 5.50
N VAL A 226 9.79 9.21 6.19
CA VAL A 226 10.26 8.60 7.45
C VAL A 226 9.46 9.19 8.59
N VAL A 227 8.69 8.36 9.28
CA VAL A 227 7.82 8.77 10.39
C VAL A 227 8.22 7.99 11.64
N VAL A 228 8.56 8.68 12.73
CA VAL A 228 8.79 8.04 14.03
C VAL A 228 7.73 8.56 15.01
N VAL A 229 6.90 7.64 15.51
CA VAL A 229 5.95 7.94 16.58
C VAL A 229 6.67 7.77 17.92
N ARG A 230 6.78 8.85 18.69
CA ARG A 230 7.55 8.86 19.93
C ARG A 230 6.84 8.15 21.06
N GLU A 231 5.53 8.30 21.16
CA GLU A 231 4.71 7.75 22.24
C GLU A 231 3.40 7.20 21.72
N ALA A 232 3.04 5.99 22.15
CA ALA A 232 1.71 5.43 21.91
C ALA A 232 0.80 5.82 23.10
N SER A 233 0.17 6.96 23.01
CA SER A 233 -0.82 7.42 23.98
C SER A 233 -2.18 7.67 23.31
N LEU A 234 -3.26 7.69 24.11
CA LEU A 234 -4.59 8.06 23.62
C LEU A 234 -4.60 9.44 22.98
N TRP A 235 -3.81 10.38 23.52
CA TRP A 235 -3.65 11.72 22.98
C TRP A 235 -2.93 11.72 21.64
N THR A 236 -1.89 10.88 21.47
CA THR A 236 -1.19 10.71 20.18
C THR A 236 -2.13 10.12 19.14
N ALA A 237 -2.90 9.09 19.51
CA ALA A 237 -3.90 8.49 18.61
C ALA A 237 -5.01 9.49 18.24
N ALA A 238 -5.56 10.20 19.20
CA ALA A 238 -6.58 11.22 18.97
C ALA A 238 -6.05 12.38 18.10
N SER A 239 -4.80 12.80 18.31
CA SER A 239 -4.14 13.81 17.49
C SER A 239 -3.93 13.33 16.05
N LEU A 240 -3.49 12.07 15.84
CA LEU A 240 -3.34 11.49 14.52
C LEU A 240 -4.69 11.42 13.79
N ILE A 241 -5.74 10.94 14.45
CA ILE A 241 -7.10 10.89 13.90
C ILE A 241 -7.59 12.31 13.57
N TYR A 242 -7.42 13.26 14.48
CA TYR A 242 -7.81 14.66 14.25
C TYR A 242 -7.11 15.26 13.04
N HIS A 243 -5.80 15.05 12.90
CA HIS A 243 -5.03 15.56 11.76
C HIS A 243 -5.37 14.82 10.46
N ALA A 244 -5.62 13.51 10.52
CA ALA A 244 -6.08 12.74 9.37
C ALA A 244 -7.45 13.23 8.86
N VAL A 245 -8.41 13.44 9.78
CA VAL A 245 -9.74 13.99 9.45
C VAL A 245 -9.65 15.45 8.98
N LYS A 246 -8.85 16.27 9.64
CA LYS A 246 -8.66 17.68 9.25
C LYS A 246 -7.92 17.82 7.92
N GLY A 247 -7.01 16.91 7.59
CA GLY A 247 -6.36 16.82 6.30
C GLY A 247 -7.35 16.58 5.14
N VAL A 248 -8.46 15.89 5.41
CA VAL A 248 -9.57 15.72 4.45
C VAL A 248 -10.24 17.08 4.13
N PHE A 249 -10.24 18.05 5.06
CA PHE A 249 -10.96 19.31 4.93
C PHE A 249 -10.07 20.55 4.76
N SER A 250 -8.74 20.41 4.77
CA SER A 250 -7.83 21.55 4.77
C SER A 250 -6.70 21.39 3.77
N LYS A 251 -6.54 22.39 2.89
CA LYS A 251 -5.31 22.61 2.09
C LYS A 251 -4.20 23.18 3.00
N ALA A 252 -3.77 22.47 4.02
CA ALA A 252 -2.64 22.89 4.84
C ALA A 252 -1.34 22.70 4.06
N LYS A 253 -0.58 23.79 3.85
CA LYS A 253 0.74 23.74 3.21
C LYS A 253 1.69 22.84 3.99
N PRO A 254 2.48 21.99 3.28
CA PRO A 254 3.46 21.13 3.90
C PRO A 254 4.72 21.91 4.28
N HIS A 255 5.50 21.34 5.16
CA HIS A 255 6.82 21.75 5.62
C HIS A 255 6.90 22.85 6.66
N GLY A 256 7.09 22.42 7.87
CA GLY A 256 7.50 23.14 9.06
C GLY A 256 7.45 22.20 10.25
N ASP A 257 8.27 22.44 11.26
CA ASP A 257 8.20 21.71 12.53
C ASP A 257 6.74 21.73 13.03
N ARG A 258 6.06 20.60 12.87
CA ARG A 258 4.66 20.48 13.26
C ARG A 258 4.58 20.47 14.78
N PRO A 259 3.65 21.18 15.42
CA PRO A 259 3.53 21.23 16.88
C PRO A 259 3.00 19.94 17.51
N CYS A 260 3.04 18.82 16.81
CA CYS A 260 2.81 17.50 17.41
C CYS A 260 4.15 16.93 17.87
N TYR A 261 4.57 17.28 19.08
CA TYR A 261 5.81 16.81 19.71
C TYR A 261 5.99 15.29 19.77
N SER A 262 4.93 14.54 19.45
CA SER A 262 4.91 13.07 19.46
C SER A 262 5.38 12.43 18.17
N ILE A 263 5.61 13.19 17.08
CA ILE A 263 5.98 12.63 15.77
C ILE A 263 7.20 13.36 15.21
N PHE A 264 8.18 12.56 14.76
CA PHE A 264 9.24 13.02 13.88
C PHE A 264 8.87 12.62 12.44
N SER A 265 9.01 13.53 11.49
CA SER A 265 8.76 13.26 10.07
C SER A 265 9.84 13.89 9.19
N ARG A 266 10.28 13.15 8.15
CA ARG A 266 11.25 13.60 7.14
C ARG A 266 11.03 12.86 5.83
N GLN A 267 11.11 13.58 4.72
CA GLN A 267 11.18 12.98 3.39
C GLN A 267 12.61 12.57 3.04
N ALA A 268 12.76 11.48 2.29
CA ALA A 268 14.03 10.91 1.89
C ALA A 268 13.92 10.09 0.60
N LYS A 269 15.05 9.92 -0.09
CA LYS A 269 15.20 8.94 -1.20
C LYS A 269 15.85 7.65 -0.72
N GLU A 270 16.72 7.77 0.29
CA GLU A 270 17.41 6.63 0.89
C GLU A 270 17.40 6.77 2.41
N VAL A 271 17.11 5.67 3.09
CA VAL A 271 17.14 5.60 4.55
C VAL A 271 17.85 4.34 4.98
N VAL A 272 18.81 4.46 5.89
CA VAL A 272 19.36 3.32 6.62
C VAL A 272 18.87 3.41 8.05
N VAL A 273 18.26 2.35 8.57
CA VAL A 273 17.71 2.31 9.94
C VAL A 273 18.38 1.20 10.72
N MET A 274 18.83 1.53 11.93
CA MET A 274 19.40 0.60 12.90
C MET A 274 18.81 0.91 14.30
N PRO A 275 17.87 0.11 14.79
CA PRO A 275 17.37 0.22 16.16
C PRO A 275 18.44 -0.27 17.14
N VAL A 276 18.52 0.35 18.32
CA VAL A 276 19.50 -0.04 19.36
C VAL A 276 19.05 -1.30 20.11
N SER A 277 17.74 -1.58 20.15
CA SER A 277 17.16 -2.78 20.73
C SER A 277 16.61 -3.68 19.64
N HIS A 278 16.47 -4.97 19.95
CA HIS A 278 15.82 -5.91 19.03
C HIS A 278 14.43 -5.42 18.66
N GLN A 279 14.17 -5.32 17.36
CA GLN A 279 12.90 -4.91 16.78
C GLN A 279 12.55 -5.85 15.63
N LEU A 280 11.26 -5.97 15.36
CA LEU A 280 10.76 -6.62 14.14
C LEU A 280 10.56 -5.58 13.05
N ALA A 281 10.67 -6.00 11.81
CA ALA A 281 10.31 -5.20 10.65
C ALA A 281 9.29 -5.95 9.78
N ALA A 282 8.30 -5.22 9.27
CA ALA A 282 7.28 -5.76 8.36
C ALA A 282 7.02 -4.77 7.22
N ARG A 283 6.77 -5.29 6.02
CA ARG A 283 6.42 -4.51 4.83
C ARG A 283 5.03 -4.93 4.34
N ASP A 284 4.14 -3.99 4.12
CA ASP A 284 2.78 -4.23 3.60
C ASP A 284 2.06 -5.42 4.24
N GLY A 285 2.33 -5.68 5.53
CA GLY A 285 1.75 -6.79 6.27
C GLY A 285 2.56 -8.10 6.21
N GLU A 286 3.72 -8.14 5.53
CA GLU A 286 4.62 -9.30 5.48
C GLU A 286 5.86 -9.09 6.33
N ASP A 287 6.32 -10.15 7.01
CA ASP A 287 7.53 -10.12 7.83
C ASP A 287 8.79 -9.90 6.97
N VAL A 288 9.64 -8.98 7.40
CA VAL A 288 10.97 -8.72 6.83
C VAL A 288 12.06 -9.34 7.69
N GLY A 289 11.74 -9.60 8.95
CA GLY A 289 12.69 -10.13 9.94
C GLY A 289 13.25 -9.03 10.86
N SER A 290 14.38 -9.34 11.48
CA SER A 290 15.04 -8.48 12.46
C SER A 290 16.52 -8.21 12.14
N ASP A 291 16.95 -8.49 10.93
CA ASP A 291 18.34 -8.31 10.51
C ASP A 291 18.62 -6.86 10.14
N PHE A 292 19.16 -6.12 11.08
CA PHE A 292 19.52 -4.72 10.92
C PHE A 292 21.05 -4.54 10.72
N PRO A 293 21.52 -3.46 10.06
CA PRO A 293 20.73 -2.32 9.57
C PRO A 293 19.92 -2.63 8.30
N LEU A 294 18.71 -2.07 8.22
CA LEU A 294 17.93 -2.10 6.99
C LEU A 294 18.28 -0.89 6.12
N LYS A 295 18.63 -1.14 4.86
CA LYS A 295 18.73 -0.11 3.83
C LYS A 295 17.46 -0.08 3.02
N ILE A 296 16.80 1.07 3.02
CA ILE A 296 15.53 1.33 2.34
C ILE A 296 15.78 2.37 1.25
N THR A 297 15.31 2.10 0.05
CA THR A 297 15.44 2.97 -1.12
C THR A 297 14.12 3.07 -1.86
N LEU A 298 14.04 3.96 -2.85
CA LEU A 298 12.87 4.16 -3.70
C LEU A 298 13.23 3.89 -5.15
N LYS A 299 12.36 3.13 -5.84
CA LYS A 299 12.33 3.07 -7.31
C LYS A 299 11.27 4.06 -7.79
N HIS A 300 11.71 5.20 -8.33
CA HIS A 300 10.80 6.26 -8.78
C HIS A 300 10.10 5.87 -10.07
N ASN A 301 8.77 6.11 -10.16
CA ASN A 301 7.93 5.81 -11.32
C ASN A 301 8.04 4.35 -11.81
N ALA A 302 8.25 3.40 -10.91
CA ALA A 302 8.59 2.02 -11.25
C ALA A 302 7.40 1.14 -11.58
N LEU A 303 6.19 1.55 -11.23
CA LEU A 303 4.96 0.81 -11.49
C LEU A 303 3.94 1.71 -12.19
N LEU A 304 3.34 1.21 -13.26
CA LEU A 304 2.21 1.84 -13.92
C LEU A 304 0.92 1.27 -13.37
N VAL A 305 -0.05 2.12 -13.03
CA VAL A 305 -1.36 1.70 -12.53
C VAL A 305 -2.48 2.41 -13.29
N LEU A 306 -3.61 1.73 -13.48
CA LEU A 306 -4.84 2.36 -13.95
C LEU A 306 -5.56 2.94 -12.74
N ALA A 307 -5.68 4.25 -12.68
CA ALA A 307 -6.34 4.96 -11.60
C ALA A 307 -7.35 5.98 -12.15
N PRO A 308 -8.43 6.30 -11.41
CA PRO A 308 -9.34 7.35 -11.79
C PRO A 308 -8.63 8.71 -11.81
N GLU A 309 -9.16 9.63 -12.60
CA GLU A 309 -8.70 11.01 -12.59
C GLU A 309 -9.03 11.62 -11.21
N VAL A 310 -8.03 12.15 -10.54
CA VAL A 310 -8.23 12.83 -9.25
C VAL A 310 -8.97 14.12 -9.53
N LYS A 311 -10.31 14.09 -9.46
CA LYS A 311 -11.11 15.31 -9.54
C LYS A 311 -10.77 16.17 -8.34
N GLY A 312 -10.18 17.33 -8.61
CA GLY A 312 -9.94 18.33 -7.57
C GLY A 312 -11.25 18.67 -6.86
N PHE A 313 -11.20 18.90 -5.57
CA PHE A 313 -12.37 19.17 -4.69
C PHE A 313 -13.18 20.42 -5.06
N PHE A 314 -12.93 21.05 -6.23
CA PHE A 314 -13.48 22.34 -6.64
C PHE A 314 -13.80 22.42 -8.14
N GLU A 315 -14.31 21.34 -8.74
CA GLU A 315 -15.12 21.47 -9.97
C GLU A 315 -16.57 21.11 -9.67
#